data_b1c1446076f8a387a9ab458cfb3b1573
#
_entry.id   b1c1446076f8a387a9ab458cfb3b1573
#
_cell.length_a   1.000
_cell.length_b   1.000
_cell.length_c   1.000
_cell.angle_alpha   90.00
_cell.angle_beta   90.00
_cell.angle_gamma   90.00
#
_symmetry.space_group_name_H-M   'P 1'
#
loop_
_entity.id
_entity.type
_entity.pdbx_description
1 polymer ?
#
loop_
_entity_poly.entity_id
_entity_poly.type
_entity_poly.pdbx_seq_one_letter_code
_entity_poly.pdbx_strand_id
1 'polypeptide(L)'
;VKNAINIVNNINHDNKPIYMLNKLVHNNNVCEQFINNGIIILDDDRSLEEKINSINEGTIIFSAHGHDKKLNTLAKNKKLNIIDTTCPKVILNEKSIIKALNENKTVIYIGIKKHPETIASLSISNKIIFLDFFNPDYSLIENLDNVSVHNQTTLIQDDLKKINDVLIKKIKHIEIHNDICFATTLRQKCFDQITNEDVIFVIGDKISSNSTRLYE
;
A
#
# COMPACT_ATOMS: atom_id res chain seq x y z
N VAL A 1 5.95 -8.39 -1.91
CA VAL A 1 5.27 -9.54 -2.58
C VAL A 1 5.91 -10.86 -2.18
N LYS A 2 7.19 -11.14 -2.50
CA LYS A 2 7.84 -12.43 -2.20
C LYS A 2 7.76 -12.80 -0.71
N ASN A 3 8.01 -11.84 0.19
CA ASN A 3 7.92 -12.07 1.64
C ASN A 3 6.49 -12.45 2.07
N ALA A 4 5.48 -11.77 1.55
CA ALA A 4 4.09 -12.08 1.88
C ALA A 4 3.70 -13.50 1.42
N ILE A 5 4.10 -13.90 0.20
CA ILE A 5 3.88 -15.27 -0.30
C ILE A 5 4.57 -16.30 0.60
N ASN A 6 5.83 -16.04 0.99
CA ASN A 6 6.57 -16.93 1.88
C ASN A 6 5.90 -17.08 3.25
N ILE A 7 5.38 -15.98 3.83
CA ILE A 7 4.63 -16.03 5.09
C ILE A 7 3.42 -16.94 4.92
N VAL A 8 2.63 -16.74 3.87
CA VAL A 8 1.41 -17.52 3.65
C VAL A 8 1.70 -19.00 3.39
N ASN A 9 2.75 -19.32 2.64
CA ASN A 9 3.14 -20.70 2.37
C ASN A 9 3.65 -21.46 3.62
N ASN A 10 4.07 -20.75 4.66
CA ASN A 10 4.57 -21.34 5.90
C ASN A 10 3.55 -21.23 7.06
N ILE A 11 2.29 -20.94 6.78
CA ILE A 11 1.26 -20.88 7.82
C ILE A 11 1.02 -22.29 8.38
N ASN A 12 0.99 -22.37 9.71
CA ASN A 12 0.46 -23.54 10.38
C ASN A 12 -1.07 -23.61 10.21
N HIS A 13 -1.58 -24.73 9.72
CA HIS A 13 -2.98 -24.93 9.42
C HIS A 13 -3.83 -25.41 10.61
N ASP A 14 -3.32 -25.29 11.84
CA ASP A 14 -4.02 -25.75 13.06
C ASP A 14 -5.28 -24.91 13.37
N ASN A 15 -5.27 -23.64 12.99
CA ASN A 15 -6.36 -22.70 13.26
C ASN A 15 -7.20 -22.40 12.00
N LYS A 16 -7.82 -23.45 11.46
CA LYS A 16 -8.77 -23.33 10.35
C LYS A 16 -10.15 -22.87 10.86
N PRO A 17 -10.96 -22.24 9.98
CA PRO A 17 -10.66 -21.86 8.59
C PRO A 17 -9.68 -20.67 8.49
N ILE A 18 -8.98 -20.54 7.35
CA ILE A 18 -8.05 -19.46 7.06
C ILE A 18 -8.63 -18.56 5.97
N TYR A 19 -8.79 -17.29 6.28
CA TYR A 19 -9.36 -16.29 5.38
C TYR A 19 -8.32 -15.26 4.95
N MET A 20 -8.19 -15.05 3.66
CA MET A 20 -7.45 -13.93 3.09
C MET A 20 -8.43 -12.81 2.77
N LEU A 21 -8.31 -11.66 3.43
CA LEU A 21 -9.31 -10.59 3.36
C LEU A 21 -9.38 -9.86 2.01
N ASN A 22 -8.32 -9.93 1.21
CA ASN A 22 -8.24 -9.52 -0.19
C ASN A 22 -7.14 -10.36 -0.85
N LYS A 23 -7.07 -10.37 -2.19
CA LYS A 23 -5.92 -10.99 -2.87
C LYS A 23 -4.60 -10.47 -2.31
N LEU A 24 -3.71 -11.39 -1.96
CA LEU A 24 -2.37 -11.07 -1.46
C LEU A 24 -1.53 -10.37 -2.54
N VAL A 25 -1.72 -10.83 -3.77
CA VAL A 25 -1.03 -10.37 -4.98
C VAL A 25 -1.98 -10.41 -6.15
N HIS A 26 -1.78 -9.51 -7.11
CA HIS A 26 -2.51 -9.52 -8.38
C HIS A 26 -1.93 -10.56 -9.34
N ASN A 27 -2.10 -11.84 -9.00
CA ASN A 27 -1.67 -13.00 -9.80
C ASN A 27 -2.60 -14.18 -9.53
N ASN A 28 -3.42 -14.53 -10.52
CA ASN A 28 -4.43 -15.57 -10.37
C ASN A 28 -3.82 -16.94 -10.07
N ASN A 29 -2.71 -17.31 -10.72
CA ASN A 29 -2.06 -18.60 -10.46
C ASN A 29 -1.61 -18.75 -9.00
N VAL A 30 -1.09 -17.67 -8.41
CA VAL A 30 -0.71 -17.64 -6.98
C VAL A 30 -1.95 -17.72 -6.09
N CYS A 31 -3.02 -17.02 -6.44
CA CYS A 31 -4.28 -17.10 -5.70
C CYS A 31 -4.89 -18.49 -5.75
N GLU A 32 -4.87 -19.15 -6.92
CA GLU A 32 -5.33 -20.54 -7.07
C GLU A 32 -4.53 -21.53 -6.22
N GLN A 33 -3.22 -21.37 -6.13
CA GLN A 33 -2.38 -22.17 -5.23
C GLN A 33 -2.83 -22.02 -3.75
N PHE A 34 -3.15 -20.80 -3.31
CA PHE A 34 -3.64 -20.57 -1.95
C PHE A 34 -5.01 -21.23 -1.73
N ILE A 35 -5.93 -21.13 -2.71
CA ILE A 35 -7.25 -21.79 -2.64
C ILE A 35 -7.08 -23.31 -2.57
N ASN A 36 -6.21 -23.89 -3.39
CA ASN A 36 -5.91 -25.32 -3.39
C ASN A 36 -5.31 -25.79 -2.06
N ASN A 37 -4.62 -24.91 -1.34
CA ASN A 37 -4.10 -25.15 0.01
C ASN A 37 -5.14 -24.90 1.11
N GLY A 38 -6.41 -24.67 0.75
CA GLY A 38 -7.52 -24.54 1.70
C GLY A 38 -7.67 -23.12 2.30
N ILE A 39 -7.10 -22.09 1.68
CA ILE A 39 -7.31 -20.69 2.06
C ILE A 39 -8.52 -20.14 1.34
N ILE A 40 -9.42 -19.49 2.06
CA ILE A 40 -10.62 -18.84 1.55
C ILE A 40 -10.28 -17.37 1.23
N ILE A 41 -10.33 -16.98 -0.03
CA ILE A 41 -10.07 -15.60 -0.45
C ILE A 41 -11.39 -14.84 -0.51
N LEU A 42 -11.51 -13.78 0.29
CA LEU A 42 -12.67 -12.88 0.30
C LEU A 42 -12.41 -11.70 -0.64
N ASP A 43 -12.48 -11.97 -1.95
CA ASP A 43 -12.22 -10.97 -3.00
C ASP A 43 -13.55 -10.40 -3.52
N ASP A 44 -14.26 -9.69 -2.65
CA ASP A 44 -15.52 -9.01 -2.92
C ASP A 44 -15.45 -7.54 -2.51
N ASP A 45 -16.46 -6.74 -2.86
CA ASP A 45 -16.51 -5.29 -2.67
C ASP A 45 -16.78 -4.83 -1.23
N ARG A 46 -16.97 -5.76 -0.29
CA ARG A 46 -17.15 -5.41 1.13
C ARG A 46 -15.90 -4.77 1.69
N SER A 47 -16.08 -3.86 2.64
CA SER A 47 -14.97 -3.31 3.43
C SER A 47 -14.27 -4.41 4.23
N LEU A 48 -13.00 -4.19 4.61
CA LEU A 48 -12.27 -5.14 5.47
C LEU A 48 -12.99 -5.36 6.81
N GLU A 49 -13.64 -4.33 7.34
CA GLU A 49 -14.43 -4.41 8.57
C GLU A 49 -15.62 -5.35 8.41
N GLU A 50 -16.39 -5.22 7.33
CA GLU A 50 -17.52 -6.12 7.03
C GLU A 50 -17.06 -7.56 6.83
N LYS A 51 -15.92 -7.77 6.14
CA LYS A 51 -15.31 -9.10 5.96
C LYS A 51 -14.95 -9.71 7.31
N ILE A 52 -14.25 -8.98 8.19
CA ILE A 52 -13.90 -9.46 9.53
C ILE A 52 -15.16 -9.75 10.35
N ASN A 53 -16.18 -8.89 10.26
CA ASN A 53 -17.44 -9.09 10.99
C ASN A 53 -18.18 -10.36 10.55
N SER A 54 -18.07 -10.78 9.30
CA SER A 54 -18.68 -12.00 8.78
C SER A 54 -17.97 -13.30 9.19
N ILE A 55 -16.75 -13.22 9.74
CA ILE A 55 -15.97 -14.37 10.17
C ILE A 55 -16.23 -14.63 11.66
N ASN A 56 -16.54 -15.87 12.02
CA ASN A 56 -16.82 -16.25 13.40
C ASN A 56 -15.61 -16.84 14.14
N GLU A 57 -14.74 -17.56 13.43
CA GLU A 57 -13.56 -18.24 13.99
C GLU A 57 -12.47 -18.41 12.94
N GLY A 58 -11.26 -18.76 13.36
CA GLY A 58 -10.16 -19.10 12.49
C GLY A 58 -9.08 -18.01 12.40
N THR A 59 -8.41 -17.97 11.26
CA THR A 59 -7.27 -17.08 10.98
C THR A 59 -7.61 -16.12 9.86
N ILE A 60 -7.25 -14.86 10.02
CA ILE A 60 -7.34 -13.84 8.96
C ILE A 60 -5.96 -13.41 8.48
N ILE A 61 -5.81 -13.16 7.19
CA ILE A 61 -4.58 -12.69 6.56
C ILE A 61 -4.83 -11.30 5.97
N PHE A 62 -4.07 -10.31 6.44
CA PHE A 62 -3.99 -8.99 5.82
C PHE A 62 -2.97 -8.99 4.69
N SER A 63 -3.28 -8.28 3.60
CA SER A 63 -2.43 -8.20 2.41
C SER A 63 -1.16 -7.35 2.64
N ALA A 64 -0.25 -7.38 1.66
CA ALA A 64 1.02 -6.66 1.72
C ALA A 64 0.91 -5.12 1.70
N HIS A 65 -0.28 -4.58 1.41
CA HIS A 65 -0.49 -3.14 1.25
C HIS A 65 -0.70 -2.37 2.57
N GLY A 66 -0.76 -3.08 3.70
CA GLY A 66 -1.13 -2.50 4.98
C GLY A 66 -2.66 -2.43 5.19
N HIS A 67 -3.06 -1.98 6.37
CA HIS A 67 -4.47 -1.87 6.77
C HIS A 67 -4.62 -0.93 7.97
N ASP A 68 -5.84 -0.43 8.21
CA ASP A 68 -6.16 0.32 9.42
C ASP A 68 -5.92 -0.55 10.67
N LYS A 69 -5.08 -0.08 11.58
CA LYS A 69 -4.71 -0.84 12.80
C LYS A 69 -5.90 -1.07 13.74
N LYS A 70 -7.01 -0.32 13.61
CA LYS A 70 -8.27 -0.59 14.32
C LYS A 70 -8.84 -1.97 13.97
N LEU A 71 -8.60 -2.47 12.77
CA LEU A 71 -9.03 -3.79 12.34
C LEU A 71 -8.34 -4.91 13.12
N ASN A 72 -7.12 -4.70 13.61
CA ASN A 72 -6.46 -5.64 14.51
C ASN A 72 -7.22 -5.77 15.85
N THR A 73 -7.72 -4.65 16.38
CA THR A 73 -8.53 -4.66 17.60
C THR A 73 -9.85 -5.40 17.38
N LEU A 74 -10.52 -5.11 16.26
CA LEU A 74 -11.76 -5.80 15.88
C LEU A 74 -11.55 -7.31 15.78
N ALA A 75 -10.51 -7.75 15.06
CA ALA A 75 -10.20 -9.17 14.90
C ALA A 75 -9.87 -9.86 16.25
N LYS A 76 -9.09 -9.20 17.11
CA LYS A 76 -8.78 -9.70 18.46
C LYS A 76 -10.02 -9.84 19.33
N ASN A 77 -10.95 -8.87 19.28
CA ASN A 77 -12.21 -8.93 20.02
C ASN A 77 -13.08 -10.12 19.58
N LYS A 78 -12.96 -10.53 18.32
CA LYS A 78 -13.60 -11.75 17.76
C LYS A 78 -12.78 -13.02 17.99
N LYS A 79 -11.64 -12.94 18.72
CA LYS A 79 -10.71 -14.06 18.97
C LYS A 79 -10.17 -14.71 17.69
N LEU A 80 -10.07 -13.95 16.60
CA LEU A 80 -9.45 -14.42 15.36
C LEU A 80 -7.93 -14.34 15.47
N ASN A 81 -7.23 -15.34 14.90
CA ASN A 81 -5.80 -15.26 14.69
C ASN A 81 -5.50 -14.29 13.56
N ILE A 82 -4.42 -13.51 13.70
CA ILE A 82 -4.04 -12.49 12.74
C ILE A 82 -2.69 -12.83 12.14
N ILE A 83 -2.63 -12.89 10.81
CA ILE A 83 -1.39 -12.95 10.05
C ILE A 83 -1.29 -11.65 9.25
N ASP A 84 -0.34 -10.82 9.63
CA ASP A 84 -0.08 -9.54 8.95
C ASP A 84 1.07 -9.74 7.96
N THR A 85 0.77 -9.65 6.67
CA THR A 85 1.76 -9.75 5.60
C THR A 85 2.19 -8.40 5.05
N THR A 86 1.90 -7.31 5.76
CA THR A 86 2.26 -5.95 5.34
C THR A 86 3.74 -5.87 4.95
N CYS A 87 4.00 -5.27 3.80
CA CYS A 87 5.36 -5.12 3.29
C CYS A 87 6.22 -4.33 4.28
N PRO A 88 7.46 -4.78 4.58
CA PRO A 88 8.35 -4.03 5.47
C PRO A 88 8.57 -2.57 5.05
N LYS A 89 8.56 -2.27 3.74
CA LYS A 89 8.68 -0.88 3.25
C LYS A 89 7.46 -0.04 3.63
N VAL A 90 6.26 -0.61 3.54
CA VAL A 90 5.02 0.05 3.99
C VAL A 90 5.07 0.28 5.51
N ILE A 91 5.50 -0.72 6.29
CA ILE A 91 5.66 -0.57 7.75
C ILE A 91 6.66 0.55 8.10
N LEU A 92 7.76 0.66 7.37
CA LEU A 92 8.74 1.72 7.58
C LEU A 92 8.15 3.10 7.27
N ASN A 93 7.38 3.22 6.20
CA ASN A 93 6.67 4.45 5.85
C ASN A 93 5.64 4.83 6.94
N GLU A 94 4.80 3.89 7.38
CA GLU A 94 3.86 4.13 8.49
C GLU A 94 4.56 4.62 9.75
N LYS A 95 5.71 4.01 10.12
CA LYS A 95 6.50 4.43 11.28
C LYS A 95 7.06 5.84 11.12
N SER A 96 7.51 6.19 9.92
CA SER A 96 8.02 7.54 9.60
C SER A 96 6.91 8.60 9.70
N ILE A 97 5.71 8.29 9.20
CA ILE A 97 4.51 9.13 9.35
C ILE A 97 4.18 9.36 10.82
N ILE A 98 4.13 8.30 11.63
CA ILE A 98 3.85 8.39 13.06
C ILE A 98 4.90 9.25 13.77
N LYS A 99 6.18 9.07 13.43
CA LYS A 99 7.28 9.89 13.97
C LYS A 99 7.07 11.36 13.67
N ALA A 100 6.78 11.72 12.40
CA ALA A 100 6.55 13.11 11.99
C ALA A 100 5.37 13.73 12.74
N LEU A 101 4.26 13.00 12.91
CA LEU A 101 3.11 13.44 13.70
C LEU A 101 3.48 13.69 15.18
N ASN A 102 4.28 12.81 15.78
CA ASN A 102 4.74 12.98 17.16
C ASN A 102 5.72 14.16 17.33
N GLU A 103 6.43 14.53 16.27
CA GLU A 103 7.27 15.73 16.22
C GLU A 103 6.46 17.01 15.91
N ASN A 104 5.13 16.95 15.93
CA ASN A 104 4.21 18.03 15.59
C ASN A 104 4.42 18.61 14.17
N LYS A 105 4.91 17.82 13.23
CA LYS A 105 4.97 18.19 11.82
C LYS A 105 3.59 18.02 11.17
N THR A 106 3.28 18.91 10.23
CA THR A 106 2.16 18.67 9.31
C THR A 106 2.56 17.56 8.35
N VAL A 107 1.75 16.51 8.25
CA VAL A 107 2.05 15.39 7.36
C VAL A 107 1.21 15.51 6.10
N ILE A 108 1.89 15.47 4.94
CA ILE A 108 1.27 15.32 3.62
C ILE A 108 1.53 13.89 3.13
N TYR A 109 0.48 13.22 2.66
CA TYR A 109 0.60 11.91 2.03
C TYR A 109 0.14 11.98 0.57
N ILE A 110 1.06 11.64 -0.35
CA ILE A 110 0.79 11.60 -1.79
C ILE A 110 0.49 10.15 -2.20
N GLY A 111 -0.67 9.91 -2.78
CA GLY A 111 -1.08 8.56 -3.16
C GLY A 111 -2.25 8.55 -4.14
N ILE A 112 -2.63 7.36 -4.54
CA ILE A 112 -3.81 7.14 -5.39
C ILE A 112 -5.02 6.94 -4.49
N LYS A 113 -6.04 7.77 -4.68
CA LYS A 113 -7.31 7.65 -3.96
C LYS A 113 -7.87 6.22 -4.08
N LYS A 114 -8.32 5.63 -2.99
CA LYS A 114 -8.81 4.25 -2.89
C LYS A 114 -7.75 3.13 -2.98
N HIS A 115 -6.48 3.44 -3.20
CA HIS A 115 -5.46 2.39 -3.11
C HIS A 115 -5.32 1.89 -1.66
N PRO A 116 -5.24 0.56 -1.41
CA PRO A 116 -5.19 0.00 -0.05
C PRO A 116 -4.08 0.59 0.83
N GLU A 117 -2.88 0.82 0.27
CA GLU A 117 -1.77 1.46 0.98
C GLU A 117 -2.09 2.90 1.38
N THR A 118 -2.75 3.66 0.50
CA THR A 118 -3.19 5.03 0.80
C THR A 118 -4.21 5.05 1.93
N ILE A 119 -5.21 4.15 1.88
CA ILE A 119 -6.22 4.00 2.92
C ILE A 119 -5.56 3.67 4.27
N ALA A 120 -4.62 2.72 4.27
CA ALA A 120 -3.88 2.33 5.48
C ALA A 120 -3.10 3.51 6.06
N SER A 121 -2.36 4.25 5.25
CA SER A 121 -1.57 5.40 5.68
C SER A 121 -2.44 6.54 6.22
N LEU A 122 -3.56 6.84 5.56
CA LEU A 122 -4.50 7.89 6.00
C LEU A 122 -5.24 7.50 7.29
N SER A 123 -5.40 6.21 7.58
CA SER A 123 -6.03 5.73 8.82
C SER A 123 -5.20 5.98 10.07
N ILE A 124 -3.91 6.30 9.93
CA ILE A 124 -3.01 6.61 11.05
C ILE A 124 -3.49 7.86 11.81
N SER A 125 -3.91 8.90 11.09
CA SER A 125 -4.43 10.12 11.69
C SER A 125 -5.32 10.91 10.72
N ASN A 126 -6.41 11.47 11.22
CA ASN A 126 -7.25 12.41 10.48
C ASN A 126 -6.60 13.78 10.21
N LYS A 127 -5.41 14.03 10.77
CA LYS A 127 -4.61 15.23 10.54
C LYS A 127 -3.72 15.13 9.30
N ILE A 128 -3.63 13.96 8.67
CA ILE A 128 -2.82 13.78 7.46
C ILE A 128 -3.54 14.44 6.29
N ILE A 129 -2.83 15.35 5.61
CA ILE A 129 -3.32 15.98 4.38
C ILE A 129 -3.06 15.02 3.22
N PHE A 130 -4.13 14.64 2.53
CA PHE A 130 -4.03 13.79 1.35
C PHE A 130 -3.90 14.63 0.09
N LEU A 131 -2.87 14.36 -0.71
CA LEU A 131 -2.73 14.86 -2.08
C LEU A 131 -2.92 13.69 -3.05
N ASP A 132 -3.93 13.81 -3.92
CA ASP A 132 -4.13 12.83 -4.98
C ASP A 132 -2.99 12.91 -6.01
N PHE A 133 -2.40 11.78 -6.33
CA PHE A 133 -1.25 11.71 -7.23
C PHE A 133 -1.57 12.19 -8.65
N PHE A 134 -2.79 11.95 -9.14
CA PHE A 134 -3.20 12.33 -10.50
C PHE A 134 -3.76 13.74 -10.57
N ASN A 135 -4.37 14.21 -9.49
CA ASN A 135 -5.00 15.53 -9.45
C ASN A 135 -4.74 16.20 -8.08
N PRO A 136 -3.49 16.63 -7.83
CA PRO A 136 -3.13 17.22 -6.55
C PRO A 136 -3.80 18.59 -6.34
N ASP A 137 -4.57 18.70 -5.26
CA ASP A 137 -5.17 19.98 -4.84
C ASP A 137 -4.17 20.79 -4.01
N TYR A 138 -3.45 21.68 -4.67
CA TYR A 138 -2.47 22.54 -4.03
C TYR A 138 -3.06 23.67 -3.17
N SER A 139 -4.37 23.86 -3.13
CA SER A 139 -5.02 24.78 -2.18
C SER A 139 -4.92 24.28 -0.74
N LEU A 140 -4.81 22.98 -0.55
CA LEU A 140 -4.69 22.32 0.76
C LEU A 140 -3.35 22.58 1.46
N ILE A 141 -2.35 23.09 0.73
CA ILE A 141 -0.99 23.30 1.26
C ILE A 141 -0.63 24.77 1.45
N GLU A 142 -1.57 25.67 1.23
CA GLU A 142 -1.33 27.11 1.42
C GLU A 142 -1.04 27.42 2.90
N ASN A 143 -0.01 28.24 3.13
CA ASN A 143 0.45 28.67 4.45
C ASN A 143 0.91 27.53 5.39
N LEU A 144 1.21 26.36 4.88
CA LEU A 144 1.81 25.29 5.68
C LEU A 144 3.29 25.60 5.95
N ASP A 145 3.71 25.21 7.15
CA ASP A 145 5.10 25.24 7.57
C ASP A 145 5.41 23.97 8.37
N ASN A 146 6.69 23.60 8.45
CA ASN A 146 7.17 22.40 9.16
C ASN A 146 6.46 21.12 8.70
N VAL A 147 6.63 20.81 7.41
CA VAL A 147 5.92 19.72 6.71
C VAL A 147 6.82 18.52 6.48
N SER A 148 6.27 17.33 6.72
CA SER A 148 6.85 16.04 6.31
C SER A 148 5.99 15.40 5.22
N VAL A 149 6.61 15.14 4.07
CA VAL A 149 5.92 14.58 2.88
C VAL A 149 6.27 13.10 2.73
N HIS A 150 5.24 12.28 2.66
CA HIS A 150 5.31 10.84 2.44
C HIS A 150 4.53 10.46 1.19
N ASN A 151 4.81 9.28 0.64
CA ASN A 151 4.13 8.83 -0.57
C ASN A 151 3.87 7.33 -0.60
N GLN A 152 2.88 6.93 -1.41
CA GLN A 152 2.62 5.53 -1.74
C GLN A 152 3.86 4.91 -2.41
N THR A 153 4.20 3.67 -2.01
CA THR A 153 5.46 3.03 -2.40
C THR A 153 5.53 2.58 -3.86
N THR A 154 4.43 2.62 -4.59
CA THR A 154 4.31 2.13 -5.97
C THR A 154 4.03 3.22 -7.01
N LEU A 155 4.28 4.49 -6.69
CA LEU A 155 4.10 5.61 -7.63
C LEU A 155 5.21 5.69 -8.68
N ILE A 156 4.95 6.42 -9.76
CA ILE A 156 5.95 6.77 -10.77
C ILE A 156 6.86 7.86 -10.18
N GLN A 157 8.17 7.61 -10.23
CA GLN A 157 9.16 8.49 -9.61
C GLN A 157 9.20 9.87 -10.25
N ASP A 158 9.14 9.95 -11.58
CA ASP A 158 9.25 11.22 -12.30
C ASP A 158 8.04 12.13 -12.07
N ASP A 159 6.83 11.58 -12.01
CA ASP A 159 5.63 12.35 -11.74
C ASP A 159 5.56 12.77 -10.27
N LEU A 160 5.98 11.90 -9.35
CA LEU A 160 6.12 12.26 -7.94
C LEU A 160 7.11 13.42 -7.76
N LYS A 161 8.21 13.42 -8.52
CA LYS A 161 9.19 14.52 -8.50
C LYS A 161 8.55 15.84 -8.91
N LYS A 162 7.70 15.86 -9.94
CA LYS A 162 6.98 17.09 -10.37
C LYS A 162 6.12 17.67 -9.25
N ILE A 163 5.41 16.79 -8.51
CA ILE A 163 4.61 17.20 -7.36
C ILE A 163 5.52 17.77 -6.26
N ASN A 164 6.59 17.06 -5.92
CA ASN A 164 7.54 17.47 -4.90
C ASN A 164 8.19 18.83 -5.23
N ASP A 165 8.54 19.09 -6.50
CA ASP A 165 9.11 20.36 -6.95
C ASP A 165 8.13 21.55 -6.73
N VAL A 166 6.82 21.31 -6.84
CA VAL A 166 5.80 22.31 -6.48
C VAL A 166 5.74 22.52 -4.98
N LEU A 167 5.78 21.46 -4.18
CA LEU A 167 5.74 21.54 -2.72
C LEU A 167 6.95 22.32 -2.17
N ILE A 168 8.16 22.03 -2.68
CA ILE A 168 9.41 22.72 -2.28
C ILE A 168 9.32 24.23 -2.55
N LYS A 169 8.68 24.65 -3.62
CA LYS A 169 8.53 26.07 -3.96
C LYS A 169 7.53 26.80 -3.06
N LYS A 170 6.53 26.07 -2.53
CA LYS A 170 5.43 26.64 -1.76
C LYS A 170 5.63 26.58 -0.24
N ILE A 171 6.41 25.63 0.26
CA ILE A 171 6.56 25.35 1.70
C ILE A 171 7.99 25.60 2.10
N LYS A 172 8.18 26.46 3.13
CA LYS A 172 9.50 26.92 3.55
C LYS A 172 10.31 25.85 4.29
N HIS A 173 9.69 25.16 5.24
CA HIS A 173 10.34 24.08 6.00
C HIS A 173 9.67 22.77 5.65
N ILE A 174 10.28 22.02 4.74
CA ILE A 174 9.75 20.78 4.19
C ILE A 174 10.79 19.67 4.22
N GLU A 175 10.37 18.51 4.68
CA GLU A 175 11.13 17.26 4.62
C GLU A 175 10.41 16.29 3.68
N ILE A 176 11.08 15.86 2.61
CA ILE A 176 10.50 14.96 1.63
C ILE A 176 11.14 13.58 1.78
N HIS A 177 10.31 12.57 2.04
CA HIS A 177 10.71 11.18 2.08
C HIS A 177 10.54 10.55 0.70
N ASN A 178 11.54 9.77 0.27
CA ASN A 178 11.41 8.93 -0.92
C ASN A 178 10.99 7.53 -0.49
N ASP A 179 9.67 7.31 -0.44
CA ASP A 179 9.09 6.06 0.02
C ASP A 179 8.89 5.03 -1.11
N ILE A 180 9.27 5.34 -2.35
CA ILE A 180 9.13 4.42 -3.48
C ILE A 180 9.91 3.13 -3.22
N CYS A 181 9.27 2.00 -3.49
CA CYS A 181 9.86 0.69 -3.33
C CYS A 181 10.98 0.46 -4.35
N PHE A 182 12.14 -0.04 -3.89
CA PHE A 182 13.27 -0.37 -4.75
C PHE A 182 12.90 -1.29 -5.93
N ALA A 183 12.00 -2.26 -5.72
CA ALA A 183 11.51 -3.12 -6.79
C ALA A 183 10.69 -2.35 -7.85
N THR A 184 9.98 -1.30 -7.45
CA THR A 184 9.27 -0.39 -8.37
C THR A 184 10.28 0.43 -9.16
N THR A 185 11.23 1.04 -8.48
CA THR A 185 12.31 1.82 -9.12
C THR A 185 13.10 0.99 -10.14
N LEU A 186 13.47 -0.25 -9.80
CA LEU A 186 14.20 -1.12 -10.73
C LEU A 186 13.39 -1.43 -12.00
N ARG A 187 12.09 -1.72 -11.85
CA ARG A 187 11.23 -1.99 -13.00
C ARG A 187 11.05 -0.76 -13.88
N GLN A 188 10.89 0.42 -13.31
CA GLN A 188 10.81 1.66 -14.06
C GLN A 188 12.11 1.92 -14.84
N LYS A 189 13.26 1.76 -14.21
CA LYS A 189 14.58 1.94 -14.84
C LYS A 189 14.90 0.93 -15.96
N CYS A 190 14.22 -0.21 -16.01
CA CYS A 190 14.41 -1.14 -17.14
C CYS A 190 14.02 -0.49 -18.48
N PHE A 191 13.10 0.47 -18.48
CA PHE A 191 12.72 1.19 -19.70
C PHE A 191 13.83 2.12 -20.21
N ASP A 192 14.65 2.66 -19.32
CA ASP A 192 15.77 3.54 -19.69
C ASP A 192 16.82 2.82 -20.56
N GLN A 193 16.81 1.48 -20.57
CA GLN A 193 17.72 0.64 -21.32
C GLN A 193 17.16 0.19 -22.68
N ILE A 194 15.89 0.48 -22.96
CA ILE A 194 15.23 0.09 -24.21
C ILE A 194 15.46 1.18 -25.24
N THR A 195 16.10 0.81 -26.36
CA THR A 195 16.39 1.73 -27.47
C THR A 195 15.95 1.09 -28.78
N ASN A 196 15.14 1.81 -29.57
CA ASN A 196 14.73 1.45 -30.94
C ASN A 196 14.10 0.05 -31.07
N GLU A 197 13.38 -0.41 -30.06
CA GLU A 197 12.69 -1.70 -30.10
C GLU A 197 11.33 -1.55 -30.81
N ASP A 198 10.96 -2.55 -31.62
CA ASP A 198 9.70 -2.52 -32.38
C ASP A 198 8.48 -2.82 -31.48
N VAL A 199 8.63 -3.71 -30.50
CA VAL A 199 7.54 -4.15 -29.63
C VAL A 199 8.01 -4.39 -28.19
N ILE A 200 7.28 -3.84 -27.22
CA ILE A 200 7.51 -4.06 -25.80
C ILE A 200 6.31 -4.79 -25.19
N PHE A 201 6.56 -5.93 -24.56
CA PHE A 201 5.53 -6.67 -23.84
C PHE A 201 5.60 -6.39 -22.34
N VAL A 202 4.56 -5.79 -21.78
CA VAL A 202 4.38 -5.66 -20.32
C VAL A 202 3.50 -6.80 -19.83
N ILE A 203 4.08 -7.72 -19.07
CA ILE A 203 3.37 -8.89 -18.53
C ILE A 203 2.97 -8.62 -17.09
N GLY A 204 1.67 -8.63 -16.81
CA GLY A 204 1.15 -8.41 -15.47
C GLY A 204 -0.37 -8.31 -15.43
N ASP A 205 -0.93 -8.21 -14.23
CA ASP A 205 -2.36 -8.01 -14.03
C ASP A 205 -2.74 -6.54 -14.26
N LYS A 206 -3.88 -6.29 -14.91
CA LYS A 206 -4.40 -4.92 -15.20
C LYS A 206 -4.70 -4.11 -13.95
N ILE A 207 -5.02 -4.75 -12.83
CA ILE A 207 -5.26 -4.08 -11.54
C ILE A 207 -3.98 -3.93 -10.70
N SER A 208 -2.85 -4.46 -11.16
CA SER A 208 -1.56 -4.26 -10.50
C SER A 208 -1.01 -2.86 -10.80
N SER A 209 -0.94 -2.02 -9.79
CA SER A 209 -0.37 -0.67 -9.90
C SER A 209 1.01 -0.68 -10.58
N ASN A 210 1.89 -1.64 -10.25
CA ASN A 210 3.19 -1.78 -10.88
C ASN A 210 3.13 -2.10 -12.38
N SER A 211 2.20 -2.98 -12.81
CA SER A 211 2.09 -3.38 -14.22
C SER A 211 1.46 -2.29 -15.06
N THR A 212 0.38 -1.69 -14.55
CA THR A 212 -0.33 -0.61 -15.25
C THR A 212 0.57 0.58 -15.48
N ARG A 213 1.37 0.95 -14.47
CA ARG A 213 2.33 2.07 -14.56
C ARG A 213 3.49 1.84 -15.51
N LEU A 214 3.84 0.60 -15.82
CA LEU A 214 4.83 0.28 -16.84
C LEU A 214 4.25 0.30 -18.26
N TYR A 215 2.94 0.10 -18.39
CA TYR A 215 2.26 0.13 -19.67
C TYR A 215 1.94 1.57 -20.14
N GLU A 216 1.62 2.47 -19.23
CA GLU A 216 1.38 3.91 -19.47
C GLU A 216 2.66 4.67 -19.80
#